data_df61a0d916ea227a300bf95a0195bb50
#
_entry.id   df61a0d916ea227a300bf95a0195bb50
#
_cell.length_a   1.000
_cell.length_b   1.000
_cell.length_c   1.000
_cell.angle_alpha   90.00
_cell.angle_beta   90.00
_cell.angle_gamma   90.00
#
_symmetry.space_group_name_H-M   'P 1'
#
loop_
_entity.id
_entity.type
_entity.pdbx_description
1 polymer ?
#
loop_
_entity_poly.entity_id
_entity_poly.type
_entity_poly.pdbx_seq_one_letter_code
_entity_poly.pdbx_strand_id
1 'polypeptide(L)'
;LKEQGFVFQGSEIYGGLANAWDYGPLGVELKNNIKQAWWKKFVSQNKFNVGLDSAILMNKEVWVASGHIGSFSDPLVDCKSCHSRFRADKLIEDFTHGEVTGDGMSNDELTKYLIEHQIKCPTCGALNYTDIRQFNLMFKTHQGVIEEAKSEVYLRPETAQGIFVNFKNVQRTTRKKVPFGIGQIGKSFRNEITPGNFIFRTREFEQMELEFFCKPNTELEWFNYWRSYCMDFLKSIGVDGNKLRFRDHEAKELSFYSNATTDIEFEFPWGYGELWGIASRTNYDLNAHQEHSKANLEYLDPEDNSKYLPYVVEPSVGVERMLLSVLFSAYDEETNEKGDVRTVLHLHPSLAPYKLAVLPLIKKNHAEKANEIFDTLCKEFTITYDETANIGKRYRRQDAIGTPFCITVDDNTLACLLYTSDAAEE
;
A
#
# COMPACT_ATOMS: atom_id res chain seq x y z
N LEU A 1 -5.96 17.45 0.88
CA LEU A 1 -5.68 16.40 1.88
C LEU A 1 -4.99 16.97 3.12
N LYS A 2 -4.00 17.88 2.98
CA LYS A 2 -3.32 18.52 4.12
C LYS A 2 -4.28 19.37 4.96
N GLU A 3 -5.04 20.26 4.33
CA GLU A 3 -5.97 21.16 5.01
C GLU A 3 -7.09 20.42 5.76
N GLN A 4 -7.49 19.26 5.26
CA GLN A 4 -8.53 18.44 5.88
C GLN A 4 -7.99 17.48 6.96
N GLY A 5 -6.68 17.39 7.16
CA GLY A 5 -6.11 16.54 8.19
C GLY A 5 -5.96 15.06 7.82
N PHE A 6 -5.82 14.76 6.53
CA PHE A 6 -5.50 13.40 6.09
C PHE A 6 -3.99 13.12 6.17
N VAL A 7 -3.15 14.01 5.63
CA VAL A 7 -1.71 13.79 5.55
C VAL A 7 -0.98 15.11 5.80
N PHE A 8 0.07 15.06 6.63
CA PHE A 8 0.98 16.17 6.90
C PHE A 8 2.40 15.84 6.46
N GLN A 9 3.22 16.84 6.26
CA GLN A 9 4.65 16.62 6.06
C GLN A 9 5.29 16.17 7.37
N GLY A 10 6.03 15.06 7.35
CA GLY A 10 6.71 14.55 8.53
C GLY A 10 7.74 15.54 9.07
N SER A 11 7.71 15.82 10.36
CA SER A 11 8.63 16.76 11.05
C SER A 11 8.57 18.19 10.51
N GLU A 12 7.40 18.68 10.10
CA GLU A 12 7.19 19.97 9.43
C GLU A 12 7.78 21.16 10.21
N ILE A 13 7.69 21.16 11.54
CA ILE A 13 8.23 22.23 12.40
C ILE A 13 9.75 22.41 12.31
N TYR A 14 10.46 21.40 11.80
CA TYR A 14 11.90 21.43 11.54
C TYR A 14 12.24 21.57 10.05
N GLY A 15 11.28 22.01 9.23
CA GLY A 15 11.44 22.11 7.78
C GLY A 15 11.11 20.81 7.02
N GLY A 16 10.68 19.78 7.73
CA GLY A 16 10.30 18.49 7.18
C GLY A 16 11.48 17.58 6.82
N LEU A 17 11.17 16.32 6.60
CA LEU A 17 12.07 15.35 6.00
C LEU A 17 11.51 14.98 4.61
N ALA A 18 12.35 15.06 3.59
CA ALA A 18 11.91 14.79 2.21
C ALA A 18 11.26 13.41 2.06
N ASN A 19 10.03 13.40 1.53
CA ASN A 19 9.22 12.21 1.33
C ASN A 19 8.94 11.35 2.57
N ALA A 20 8.92 12.01 3.74
CA ALA A 20 8.38 11.47 4.97
C ALA A 20 7.04 12.16 5.27
N TRP A 21 6.02 11.37 5.57
CA TRP A 21 4.65 11.83 5.72
C TRP A 21 4.03 11.27 6.99
N ASP A 22 3.30 12.13 7.71
CA ASP A 22 2.51 11.77 8.87
C ASP A 22 1.03 11.69 8.48
N TYR A 23 0.32 10.70 8.99
CA TYR A 23 -1.11 10.58 8.77
C TYR A 23 -1.86 11.27 9.91
N GLY A 24 -2.60 12.33 9.56
CA GLY A 24 -3.43 13.07 10.50
C GLY A 24 -4.66 12.28 10.96
N PRO A 25 -5.54 12.91 11.77
CA PRO A 25 -6.71 12.23 12.36
C PRO A 25 -7.60 11.51 11.35
N LEU A 26 -7.87 12.12 10.18
CA LEU A 26 -8.67 11.49 9.14
C LEU A 26 -7.88 10.44 8.35
N GLY A 27 -6.60 10.70 8.14
CA GLY A 27 -5.72 9.79 7.41
C GLY A 27 -5.49 8.47 8.14
N VAL A 28 -5.28 8.51 9.46
CA VAL A 28 -5.08 7.30 10.25
C VAL A 28 -6.35 6.44 10.31
N GLU A 29 -7.53 7.06 10.43
CA GLU A 29 -8.80 6.33 10.40
C GLU A 29 -9.07 5.68 9.03
N LEU A 30 -8.89 6.43 7.93
CA LEU A 30 -9.02 5.88 6.58
C LEU A 30 -8.03 4.73 6.35
N LYS A 31 -6.79 4.90 6.76
CA LYS A 31 -5.73 3.89 6.64
C LYS A 31 -6.06 2.62 7.44
N ASN A 32 -6.56 2.77 8.67
CA ASN A 32 -6.98 1.66 9.49
C ASN A 32 -8.20 0.94 8.90
N ASN A 33 -9.19 1.67 8.38
CA ASN A 33 -10.36 1.08 7.73
C ASN A 33 -9.96 0.27 6.47
N ILE A 34 -9.02 0.75 5.66
CA ILE A 34 -8.46 0.02 4.53
C ILE A 34 -7.81 -1.30 4.98
N LYS A 35 -6.94 -1.23 6.00
CA LYS A 35 -6.28 -2.41 6.55
C LYS A 35 -7.26 -3.43 7.13
N GLN A 36 -8.30 -2.95 7.84
CA GLN A 36 -9.35 -3.80 8.38
C GLN A 36 -10.20 -4.45 7.29
N ALA A 37 -10.56 -3.71 6.23
CA ALA A 37 -11.30 -4.26 5.09
C ALA A 37 -10.51 -5.38 4.40
N TRP A 38 -9.21 -5.15 4.16
CA TRP A 38 -8.32 -6.16 3.59
C TRP A 38 -8.19 -7.37 4.50
N TRP A 39 -7.89 -7.17 5.79
CA TRP A 39 -7.74 -8.25 6.75
C TRP A 39 -9.00 -9.11 6.88
N LYS A 40 -10.15 -8.44 6.93
CA LYS A 40 -11.45 -9.11 6.96
C LYS A 40 -11.64 -10.00 5.73
N LYS A 41 -11.38 -9.45 4.52
CA LYS A 41 -11.61 -10.15 3.25
C LYS A 41 -10.59 -11.26 2.99
N PHE A 42 -9.30 -10.97 3.21
CA PHE A 42 -8.21 -11.88 2.83
C PHE A 42 -7.85 -12.88 3.94
N VAL A 43 -8.08 -12.55 5.20
CA VAL A 43 -7.70 -13.39 6.33
C VAL A 43 -8.92 -13.93 7.08
N SER A 44 -9.68 -13.05 7.77
CA SER A 44 -10.70 -13.51 8.73
C SER A 44 -11.89 -14.22 8.09
N GLN A 45 -12.32 -13.83 6.90
CA GLN A 45 -13.45 -14.39 6.17
C GLN A 45 -13.00 -15.39 5.08
N ASN A 46 -11.71 -15.68 4.98
CA ASN A 46 -11.20 -16.63 4.00
C ASN A 46 -10.83 -17.95 4.70
N LYS A 47 -11.47 -19.04 4.27
CA LYS A 47 -11.28 -20.37 4.88
C LYS A 47 -9.87 -20.93 4.71
N PHE A 48 -9.14 -20.47 3.70
CA PHE A 48 -7.78 -20.95 3.43
C PHE A 48 -6.73 -20.25 4.29
N ASN A 49 -6.94 -18.96 4.61
CA ASN A 49 -5.89 -18.10 5.11
C ASN A 49 -5.86 -17.99 6.63
N VAL A 50 -4.70 -17.60 7.13
CA VAL A 50 -4.44 -17.25 8.52
C VAL A 50 -3.56 -16.01 8.57
N GLY A 51 -3.45 -15.36 9.74
CA GLY A 51 -2.66 -14.16 9.92
C GLY A 51 -1.33 -14.43 10.60
N LEU A 52 -0.37 -13.56 10.34
CA LEU A 52 0.91 -13.48 11.00
C LEU A 52 1.30 -12.01 11.22
N ASP A 53 2.02 -11.72 12.28
CA ASP A 53 2.75 -10.47 12.47
C ASP A 53 4.20 -10.79 12.84
N SER A 54 5.10 -10.74 11.87
CA SER A 54 6.51 -11.02 12.07
C SER A 54 7.28 -9.75 12.45
N ALA A 55 8.39 -9.90 13.16
CA ALA A 55 9.24 -8.78 13.55
C ALA A 55 9.84 -8.04 12.33
N ILE A 56 9.97 -6.70 12.45
CA ILE A 56 10.67 -5.88 11.44
C ILE A 56 12.17 -6.23 11.42
N LEU A 57 12.77 -6.34 12.60
CA LEU A 57 14.17 -6.73 12.76
C LEU A 57 14.28 -8.25 12.75
N MET A 58 14.98 -8.78 11.76
CA MET A 58 15.19 -10.21 11.57
C MET A 58 16.69 -10.51 11.53
N ASN A 59 17.03 -11.79 11.70
CA ASN A 59 18.38 -12.24 11.51
C ASN A 59 18.87 -11.86 10.11
N LYS A 60 20.09 -11.34 10.00
CA LYS A 60 20.73 -10.95 8.74
C LYS A 60 20.70 -12.06 7.70
N GLU A 61 20.83 -13.32 8.12
CA GLU A 61 20.85 -14.47 7.22
C GLU A 61 19.54 -14.66 6.44
N VAL A 62 18.43 -14.11 6.92
CA VAL A 62 17.16 -14.06 6.15
C VAL A 62 17.36 -13.29 4.84
N TRP A 63 18.05 -12.15 4.91
CA TRP A 63 18.31 -11.26 3.78
C TRP A 63 19.45 -11.75 2.88
N VAL A 64 20.37 -12.55 3.43
CA VAL A 64 21.38 -13.27 2.62
C VAL A 64 20.69 -14.37 1.82
N ALA A 65 19.86 -15.20 2.47
CA ALA A 65 19.17 -16.32 1.84
C ALA A 65 18.22 -15.86 0.73
N SER A 66 17.44 -14.81 0.97
CA SER A 66 16.51 -14.24 0.00
C SER A 66 17.17 -13.42 -1.12
N GLY A 67 18.49 -13.17 -1.04
CA GLY A 67 19.23 -12.40 -2.03
C GLY A 67 19.18 -10.88 -1.89
N HIS A 68 18.39 -10.33 -0.95
CA HIS A 68 18.22 -8.87 -0.80
C HIS A 68 19.51 -8.12 -0.50
N ILE A 69 20.44 -8.69 0.26
CA ILE A 69 21.73 -8.03 0.52
C ILE A 69 22.56 -7.91 -0.75
N GLY A 70 22.48 -8.92 -1.65
CA GLY A 70 23.32 -8.99 -2.84
C GLY A 70 22.75 -8.31 -4.09
N SER A 71 21.41 -8.35 -4.27
CA SER A 71 20.77 -8.01 -5.54
C SER A 71 19.62 -7.00 -5.45
N PHE A 72 19.18 -6.63 -4.24
CA PHE A 72 18.11 -5.64 -4.09
C PHE A 72 18.68 -4.21 -4.23
N SER A 73 18.94 -3.82 -5.47
CA SER A 73 19.63 -2.56 -5.80
C SER A 73 19.07 -1.93 -7.07
N ASP A 74 19.11 -0.61 -7.11
CA ASP A 74 18.75 0.20 -8.27
C ASP A 74 20.02 0.76 -8.95
N PRO A 75 20.00 0.94 -10.28
CA PRO A 75 21.11 1.56 -11.01
C PRO A 75 21.13 3.08 -10.75
N LEU A 76 22.06 3.52 -9.92
CA LEU A 76 22.24 4.93 -9.52
C LEU A 76 23.20 5.64 -10.47
N VAL A 77 22.80 6.82 -10.96
CA VAL A 77 23.64 7.74 -11.71
C VAL A 77 23.53 9.17 -11.14
N ASP A 78 24.66 9.87 -11.02
CA ASP A 78 24.72 11.26 -10.60
C ASP A 78 25.01 12.17 -11.80
N CYS A 79 24.32 13.33 -11.90
CA CYS A 79 24.72 14.39 -12.82
C CYS A 79 25.94 15.14 -12.28
N LYS A 80 27.08 15.10 -12.97
CA LYS A 80 28.32 15.78 -12.53
C LYS A 80 28.19 17.30 -12.52
N SER A 81 27.21 17.86 -13.25
CA SER A 81 27.04 19.31 -13.39
C SER A 81 26.18 19.93 -12.26
N CYS A 82 25.12 19.26 -11.82
CA CYS A 82 24.21 19.78 -10.78
C CYS A 82 24.11 18.89 -9.55
N HIS A 83 24.83 17.77 -9.51
CA HIS A 83 24.85 16.79 -8.42
C HIS A 83 23.49 16.12 -8.11
N SER A 84 22.50 16.27 -9.00
CA SER A 84 21.24 15.57 -8.89
C SER A 84 21.42 14.08 -9.15
N ARG A 85 20.67 13.25 -8.41
CA ARG A 85 20.73 11.79 -8.46
C ARG A 85 19.49 11.22 -9.14
N PHE A 86 19.70 10.18 -9.94
CA PHE A 86 18.65 9.53 -10.70
C PHE A 86 18.82 8.02 -10.73
N ARG A 87 17.74 7.30 -10.94
CA ARG A 87 17.76 5.92 -11.42
C ARG A 87 17.97 5.98 -12.93
N ALA A 88 18.98 5.27 -13.41
CA ALA A 88 19.31 5.26 -14.83
C ALA A 88 18.23 4.62 -15.70
N ASP A 89 17.62 3.54 -15.22
CA ASP A 89 16.47 2.87 -15.85
C ASP A 89 15.27 3.81 -16.00
N LYS A 90 14.96 4.60 -14.95
CA LYS A 90 13.84 5.55 -14.98
C LYS A 90 14.10 6.75 -15.90
N LEU A 91 15.35 7.20 -16.04
CA LEU A 91 15.69 8.22 -17.03
C LEU A 91 15.38 7.76 -18.47
N ILE A 92 15.58 6.48 -18.76
CA ILE A 92 15.27 5.89 -20.06
C ILE A 92 13.75 5.79 -20.23
N GLU A 93 13.06 5.26 -19.25
CA GLU A 93 11.61 5.11 -19.26
C GLU A 93 10.89 6.47 -19.44
N ASP A 94 11.28 7.50 -18.67
CA ASP A 94 10.74 8.85 -18.78
C ASP A 94 11.00 9.47 -20.16
N PHE A 95 12.21 9.28 -20.70
CA PHE A 95 12.58 9.79 -22.02
C PHE A 95 11.80 9.12 -23.15
N THR A 96 11.54 7.83 -23.04
CA THR A 96 10.81 7.04 -24.04
C THR A 96 9.29 7.02 -23.81
N HIS A 97 8.81 7.78 -22.81
CA HIS A 97 7.40 7.78 -22.41
C HIS A 97 6.84 6.37 -22.11
N GLY A 98 7.71 5.51 -21.56
CA GLY A 98 7.35 4.14 -21.18
C GLY A 98 7.45 3.10 -22.31
N GLU A 99 7.89 3.49 -23.52
CA GLU A 99 8.09 2.54 -24.63
C GLU A 99 9.28 1.59 -24.39
N VAL A 100 10.29 2.06 -23.66
CA VAL A 100 11.45 1.26 -23.26
C VAL A 100 11.61 1.31 -21.75
N THR A 101 11.56 0.15 -21.10
CA THR A 101 11.92 0.01 -19.70
C THR A 101 13.41 -0.33 -19.62
N GLY A 102 14.13 0.32 -18.71
CA GLY A 102 15.54 -0.03 -18.45
C GLY A 102 15.69 -1.27 -17.57
N ASP A 103 14.58 -1.89 -17.15
CA ASP A 103 14.60 -3.07 -16.29
C ASP A 103 15.29 -4.26 -16.99
N GLY A 104 16.21 -4.90 -16.27
CA GLY A 104 16.99 -6.02 -16.80
C GLY A 104 18.20 -5.64 -17.65
N MET A 105 18.42 -4.36 -17.97
CA MET A 105 19.62 -3.90 -18.63
C MET A 105 20.82 -3.88 -17.67
N SER A 106 21.97 -4.28 -18.16
CA SER A 106 23.24 -4.12 -17.45
C SER A 106 23.63 -2.64 -17.32
N ASN A 107 24.52 -2.31 -16.39
CA ASN A 107 25.04 -0.94 -16.24
C ASN A 107 25.66 -0.39 -17.52
N ASP A 108 26.32 -1.25 -18.29
CA ASP A 108 26.95 -0.87 -19.57
C ASP A 108 25.90 -0.57 -20.65
N GLU A 109 24.84 -1.37 -20.72
CA GLU A 109 23.71 -1.16 -21.64
C GLU A 109 22.94 0.12 -21.29
N LEU A 110 22.66 0.35 -20.02
CA LEU A 110 22.03 1.59 -19.55
C LEU A 110 22.90 2.81 -19.87
N THR A 111 24.21 2.73 -19.62
CA THR A 111 25.16 3.82 -19.92
C THR A 111 25.19 4.11 -21.42
N LYS A 112 25.28 3.06 -22.23
CA LYS A 112 25.26 3.17 -23.68
C LYS A 112 23.97 3.82 -24.18
N TYR A 113 22.82 3.39 -23.67
CA TYR A 113 21.52 3.95 -24.04
C TYR A 113 21.42 5.43 -23.70
N LEU A 114 21.82 5.85 -22.48
CA LEU A 114 21.81 7.25 -22.07
C LEU A 114 22.65 8.13 -22.99
N ILE A 115 23.80 7.64 -23.44
CA ILE A 115 24.72 8.38 -24.32
C ILE A 115 24.20 8.41 -25.76
N GLU A 116 23.85 7.27 -26.35
CA GLU A 116 23.39 7.17 -27.73
C GLU A 116 22.12 7.98 -28.01
N HIS A 117 21.19 7.99 -27.07
CA HIS A 117 19.94 8.77 -27.19
C HIS A 117 20.06 10.19 -26.64
N GLN A 118 21.27 10.61 -26.20
CA GLN A 118 21.55 11.96 -25.66
C GLN A 118 20.56 12.37 -24.55
N ILE A 119 20.25 11.45 -23.65
CA ILE A 119 19.30 11.68 -22.55
C ILE A 119 19.94 12.65 -21.57
N LYS A 120 19.42 13.89 -21.54
CA LYS A 120 19.94 14.99 -20.72
C LYS A 120 19.39 14.93 -19.30
N CYS A 121 20.17 15.46 -18.37
CA CYS A 121 19.74 15.62 -16.98
C CYS A 121 18.43 16.44 -16.90
N PRO A 122 17.36 15.92 -16.31
CA PRO A 122 16.08 16.63 -16.21
C PRO A 122 16.17 17.93 -15.41
N THR A 123 17.15 18.03 -14.48
CA THR A 123 17.31 19.19 -13.62
C THR A 123 18.05 20.34 -14.30
N CYS A 124 19.16 20.07 -15.02
CA CYS A 124 20.03 21.14 -15.54
C CYS A 124 20.28 21.07 -17.05
N GLY A 125 19.75 20.05 -17.77
CA GLY A 125 19.89 19.90 -19.21
C GLY A 125 21.27 19.41 -19.68
N ALA A 126 22.22 19.15 -18.78
CA ALA A 126 23.56 18.66 -19.14
C ALA A 126 23.56 17.17 -19.45
N LEU A 127 24.37 16.75 -20.42
CA LEU A 127 24.69 15.35 -20.68
C LEU A 127 26.06 15.04 -20.06
N ASN A 128 26.10 14.91 -18.75
CA ASN A 128 27.33 14.73 -18.00
C ASN A 128 27.09 13.89 -16.76
N TYR A 129 27.06 12.58 -16.91
CA TYR A 129 26.77 11.63 -15.86
C TYR A 129 28.02 10.95 -15.31
N THR A 130 27.93 10.44 -14.09
CA THR A 130 28.90 9.49 -13.51
C THR A 130 28.70 8.12 -14.14
N ASP A 131 29.64 7.21 -13.87
CA ASP A 131 29.39 5.79 -14.12
C ASP A 131 28.20 5.31 -13.28
N ILE A 132 27.43 4.38 -13.82
CA ILE A 132 26.30 3.76 -13.13
C ILE A 132 26.83 2.80 -12.08
N ARG A 133 26.30 2.91 -10.85
CA ARG A 133 26.63 2.01 -9.74
C ARG A 133 25.35 1.43 -9.14
N GLN A 134 25.42 0.20 -8.67
CA GLN A 134 24.31 -0.43 -7.97
C GLN A 134 24.18 0.17 -6.55
N PHE A 135 22.99 0.63 -6.20
CA PHE A 135 22.67 1.19 -4.88
C PHE A 135 21.70 0.26 -4.18
N ASN A 136 22.14 -0.42 -3.11
CA ASN A 136 21.28 -1.31 -2.35
C ASN A 136 20.24 -0.52 -1.56
N LEU A 137 18.98 -0.91 -1.70
CA LEU A 137 17.82 -0.21 -1.12
C LEU A 137 17.54 -0.57 0.33
N MET A 138 18.28 -1.48 0.95
CA MET A 138 18.06 -1.84 2.34
C MET A 138 18.60 -0.78 3.31
N PHE A 139 17.76 -0.34 4.24
CA PHE A 139 18.23 0.41 5.40
C PHE A 139 18.99 -0.50 6.35
N LYS A 140 20.19 -0.08 6.70
CA LYS A 140 21.12 -0.77 7.59
C LYS A 140 21.22 -0.02 8.92
N THR A 141 21.24 -0.78 10.03
CA THR A 141 21.48 -0.27 11.38
C THR A 141 22.25 -1.29 12.20
N HIS A 142 22.47 -1.03 13.48
CA HIS A 142 23.20 -1.92 14.38
C HIS A 142 22.37 -2.22 15.62
N GLN A 143 22.50 -3.45 16.12
CA GLN A 143 21.91 -3.88 17.38
C GLN A 143 22.99 -3.92 18.47
N GLY A 144 22.69 -3.35 19.64
CA GLY A 144 23.61 -3.31 20.79
C GLY A 144 24.47 -2.03 20.83
N VAL A 145 25.49 -2.05 21.67
CA VAL A 145 26.28 -0.85 22.04
C VAL A 145 27.45 -0.58 21.09
N ILE A 146 27.93 -1.61 20.40
CA ILE A 146 29.12 -1.54 19.54
C ILE A 146 28.71 -1.75 18.10
N GLU A 147 29.10 -0.83 17.23
CA GLU A 147 28.89 -0.91 15.78
C GLU A 147 29.96 -1.82 15.15
N GLU A 148 29.67 -3.11 15.10
CA GLU A 148 30.50 -4.11 14.43
C GLU A 148 29.69 -4.81 13.32
N ALA A 149 30.39 -5.42 12.35
CA ALA A 149 29.75 -6.16 11.27
C ALA A 149 28.81 -7.29 11.76
N LYS A 150 29.11 -7.89 12.93
CA LYS A 150 28.27 -8.93 13.53
C LYS A 150 27.01 -8.39 14.22
N SER A 151 26.97 -7.08 14.54
CA SER A 151 25.81 -6.41 15.14
C SER A 151 24.91 -5.75 14.10
N GLU A 152 25.24 -5.90 12.83
CA GLU A 152 24.53 -5.32 11.70
C GLU A 152 23.16 -5.97 11.51
N VAL A 153 22.12 -5.18 11.47
CA VAL A 153 20.74 -5.57 11.16
C VAL A 153 20.14 -4.66 10.11
N TYR A 154 19.12 -5.13 9.44
CA TYR A 154 18.44 -4.39 8.38
C TYR A 154 16.98 -4.18 8.74
N LEU A 155 16.43 -3.01 8.33
CA LEU A 155 14.98 -2.81 8.31
C LEU A 155 14.42 -3.60 7.12
N ARG A 156 13.39 -4.40 7.34
CA ARG A 156 12.81 -5.24 6.28
C ARG A 156 12.32 -4.41 5.10
N PRO A 157 12.68 -4.76 3.85
CA PRO A 157 12.20 -4.08 2.65
C PRO A 157 10.83 -4.59 2.18
N GLU A 158 10.38 -5.72 2.74
CA GLU A 158 9.09 -6.37 2.46
C GLU A 158 8.64 -7.22 3.66
N THR A 159 7.36 -7.53 3.71
CA THR A 159 6.79 -8.38 4.75
C THR A 159 6.85 -9.87 4.41
N ALA A 160 7.06 -10.23 3.15
CA ALA A 160 7.04 -11.60 2.63
C ALA A 160 8.02 -12.54 3.33
N GLN A 161 9.27 -12.12 3.53
CA GLN A 161 10.31 -12.99 4.08
C GLN A 161 9.99 -13.44 5.51
N GLY A 162 9.34 -12.58 6.30
CA GLY A 162 8.84 -12.96 7.62
C GLY A 162 7.82 -14.08 7.58
N ILE A 163 7.04 -14.18 6.51
CA ILE A 163 6.07 -15.26 6.29
C ILE A 163 6.81 -16.56 5.92
N PHE A 164 7.76 -16.51 4.99
CA PHE A 164 8.48 -17.71 4.55
C PHE A 164 9.26 -18.38 5.68
N VAL A 165 9.98 -17.61 6.50
CA VAL A 165 10.73 -18.19 7.64
C VAL A 165 9.82 -18.76 8.73
N ASN A 166 8.56 -18.34 8.78
CA ASN A 166 7.55 -18.84 9.71
C ASN A 166 6.61 -19.89 9.11
N PHE A 167 6.79 -20.28 7.86
CA PHE A 167 5.90 -21.23 7.19
C PHE A 167 5.61 -22.49 8.02
N LYS A 168 6.65 -23.19 8.50
CA LYS A 168 6.49 -24.40 9.32
C LYS A 168 5.86 -24.13 10.67
N ASN A 169 6.17 -23.01 11.32
CA ASN A 169 5.57 -22.63 12.59
C ASN A 169 4.06 -22.46 12.45
N VAL A 170 3.65 -21.69 11.43
CA VAL A 170 2.24 -21.42 11.16
C VAL A 170 1.51 -22.70 10.74
N GLN A 171 2.06 -23.45 9.77
CA GLN A 171 1.46 -24.69 9.29
C GLN A 171 1.22 -25.70 10.41
N ARG A 172 2.21 -25.88 11.29
CA ARG A 172 2.13 -26.81 12.43
C ARG A 172 1.10 -26.38 13.48
N THR A 173 1.12 -25.10 13.87
CA THR A 173 0.26 -24.58 14.94
C THR A 173 -1.20 -24.45 14.52
N THR A 174 -1.44 -24.12 13.27
CA THR A 174 -2.80 -23.99 12.72
C THR A 174 -3.34 -25.30 12.13
N ARG A 175 -2.48 -26.28 11.91
CA ARG A 175 -2.80 -27.57 11.24
C ARG A 175 -3.39 -27.38 9.84
N LYS A 176 -3.08 -26.26 9.18
CA LYS A 176 -3.53 -26.02 7.81
C LYS A 176 -2.91 -26.99 6.84
N LYS A 177 -3.72 -27.43 5.89
CA LYS A 177 -3.30 -28.20 4.72
C LYS A 177 -3.09 -27.26 3.54
N VAL A 178 -2.16 -27.61 2.67
CA VAL A 178 -2.02 -26.95 1.37
C VAL A 178 -3.26 -27.30 0.50
N PRO A 179 -3.93 -26.33 -0.16
CA PRO A 179 -3.54 -24.94 -0.25
C PRO A 179 -3.98 -24.08 0.96
N PHE A 180 -3.11 -23.20 1.42
CA PHE A 180 -3.45 -22.19 2.44
C PHE A 180 -2.55 -20.96 2.31
N GLY A 181 -3.03 -19.82 2.81
CA GLY A 181 -2.28 -18.56 2.79
C GLY A 181 -1.95 -18.03 4.18
N ILE A 182 -0.89 -17.24 4.26
CA ILE A 182 -0.51 -16.49 5.44
C ILE A 182 -0.49 -15.01 5.07
N GLY A 183 -1.40 -14.23 5.67
CA GLY A 183 -1.49 -12.79 5.45
C GLY A 183 -0.79 -12.00 6.53
N GLN A 184 -0.16 -10.90 6.15
CA GLN A 184 0.49 -9.97 7.06
C GLN A 184 0.26 -8.53 6.61
N ILE A 185 0.08 -7.64 7.59
CA ILE A 185 0.12 -6.18 7.41
C ILE A 185 1.28 -5.65 8.23
N GLY A 186 2.14 -4.85 7.63
CA GLY A 186 3.24 -4.28 8.41
C GLY A 186 4.08 -3.26 7.66
N LYS A 187 4.87 -2.53 8.42
CA LYS A 187 5.85 -1.56 7.92
C LYS A 187 6.96 -2.24 7.14
N SER A 188 7.33 -1.61 6.02
CA SER A 188 8.48 -1.94 5.19
C SER A 188 9.26 -0.68 4.85
N PHE A 189 10.54 -0.85 4.53
CA PHE A 189 11.49 0.25 4.40
C PHE A 189 12.36 0.05 3.17
N ARG A 190 12.35 1.01 2.24
CA ARG A 190 13.23 1.00 1.06
C ARG A 190 13.91 2.34 0.93
N ASN A 191 15.22 2.37 0.93
CA ASN A 191 16.01 3.60 0.78
C ASN A 191 15.98 4.08 -0.68
N GLU A 192 14.79 4.42 -1.15
CA GLU A 192 14.51 4.85 -2.52
C GLU A 192 15.41 6.01 -2.95
N ILE A 193 15.99 5.91 -4.15
CA ILE A 193 16.83 6.97 -4.75
C ILE A 193 15.96 8.17 -5.12
N THR A 194 14.82 7.92 -5.77
CA THR A 194 13.88 8.93 -6.25
C THR A 194 12.48 8.70 -5.68
N PRO A 195 12.28 8.92 -4.36
CA PRO A 195 10.94 8.90 -3.81
C PRO A 195 10.13 10.07 -4.40
N GLY A 196 8.83 9.93 -4.54
CA GLY A 196 8.02 10.98 -5.18
C GLY A 196 6.55 10.66 -5.29
N ASN A 197 5.84 11.56 -6.00
CA ASN A 197 4.41 11.48 -6.19
C ASN A 197 3.65 11.37 -4.86
N PHE A 198 3.98 12.30 -3.93
CA PHE A 198 3.37 12.38 -2.61
C PHE A 198 3.61 11.08 -1.81
N ILE A 199 2.55 10.40 -1.32
CA ILE A 199 2.67 9.13 -0.58
C ILE A 199 2.72 7.90 -1.49
N PHE A 200 2.80 8.06 -2.81
CA PHE A 200 2.85 6.93 -3.76
C PHE A 200 4.17 6.15 -3.66
N ARG A 201 5.30 6.86 -3.48
CA ARG A 201 6.63 6.26 -3.33
C ARG A 201 7.39 6.94 -2.20
N THR A 202 7.44 6.29 -1.07
CA THR A 202 8.08 6.75 0.17
C THR A 202 9.12 5.75 0.63
N ARG A 203 10.00 6.16 1.56
CA ARG A 203 11.02 5.26 2.12
C ARG A 203 10.51 4.38 3.25
N GLU A 204 9.43 4.79 3.90
CA GLU A 204 8.70 4.05 4.92
C GLU A 204 7.24 3.94 4.50
N PHE A 205 6.72 2.71 4.42
CA PHE A 205 5.37 2.43 3.95
C PHE A 205 4.81 1.20 4.64
N GLU A 206 3.53 0.91 4.46
CA GLU A 206 2.92 -0.34 4.92
C GLU A 206 2.52 -1.22 3.75
N GLN A 207 2.80 -2.52 3.88
CA GLN A 207 2.35 -3.54 2.94
C GLN A 207 1.27 -4.41 3.57
N MET A 208 0.34 -4.86 2.74
CA MET A 208 -0.62 -5.93 3.00
C MET A 208 -0.27 -7.05 2.01
N GLU A 209 0.35 -8.11 2.51
CA GLU A 209 0.83 -9.22 1.71
C GLU A 209 0.17 -10.53 2.14
N LEU A 210 -0.12 -11.36 1.16
CA LEU A 210 -0.59 -12.73 1.33
C LEU A 210 0.37 -13.65 0.58
N GLU A 211 1.00 -14.58 1.30
CA GLU A 211 1.74 -15.67 0.68
C GLU A 211 0.83 -16.91 0.66
N PHE A 212 0.35 -17.26 -0.52
CA PHE A 212 -0.56 -18.37 -0.71
C PHE A 212 0.18 -19.61 -1.21
N PHE A 213 0.31 -20.59 -0.33
CA PHE A 213 1.03 -21.85 -0.57
C PHE A 213 0.12 -22.85 -1.26
N CYS A 214 0.54 -23.38 -2.40
CA CYS A 214 -0.20 -24.33 -3.20
C CYS A 214 0.67 -25.52 -3.65
N LYS A 215 0.02 -26.58 -4.16
CA LYS A 215 0.72 -27.74 -4.72
C LYS A 215 1.45 -27.32 -6.00
N PRO A 216 2.70 -27.77 -6.24
CA PRO A 216 3.41 -27.50 -7.49
C PRO A 216 2.57 -27.85 -8.73
N ASN A 217 2.65 -27.05 -9.75
CA ASN A 217 1.87 -27.11 -11.00
C ASN A 217 0.37 -26.75 -10.87
N THR A 218 -0.06 -26.19 -9.72
CA THR A 218 -1.40 -25.60 -9.56
C THR A 218 -1.33 -24.08 -9.37
N GLU A 219 -0.14 -23.51 -9.34
CA GLU A 219 0.10 -22.10 -9.04
C GLU A 219 -0.56 -21.15 -10.04
N LEU A 220 -0.62 -21.51 -11.33
CA LEU A 220 -1.24 -20.65 -12.34
C LEU A 220 -2.78 -20.58 -12.21
N GLU A 221 -3.42 -21.64 -11.71
CA GLU A 221 -4.85 -21.60 -11.39
C GLU A 221 -5.10 -20.66 -10.21
N TRP A 222 -4.28 -20.75 -9.15
CA TRP A 222 -4.35 -19.88 -7.99
C TRP A 222 -3.95 -18.44 -8.32
N PHE A 223 -2.99 -18.24 -9.22
CA PHE A 223 -2.63 -16.93 -9.73
C PHE A 223 -3.85 -16.23 -10.38
N ASN A 224 -4.56 -16.91 -11.26
CA ASN A 224 -5.77 -16.39 -11.89
C ASN A 224 -6.91 -16.15 -10.89
N TYR A 225 -7.04 -17.02 -9.88
CA TYR A 225 -7.99 -16.84 -8.79
C TYR A 225 -7.71 -15.56 -8.01
N TRP A 226 -6.47 -15.37 -7.53
CA TRP A 226 -6.08 -14.19 -6.75
C TRP A 226 -6.11 -12.91 -7.58
N ARG A 227 -5.75 -12.97 -8.85
CA ARG A 227 -5.88 -11.86 -9.80
C ARG A 227 -7.31 -11.30 -9.84
N SER A 228 -8.29 -12.17 -10.02
CA SER A 228 -9.72 -11.78 -10.03
C SER A 228 -10.18 -11.32 -8.64
N TYR A 229 -9.78 -12.03 -7.60
CA TYR A 229 -10.17 -11.73 -6.22
C TYR A 229 -9.70 -10.34 -5.75
N CYS A 230 -8.47 -9.95 -6.11
CA CYS A 230 -7.91 -8.62 -5.80
C CYS A 230 -8.66 -7.51 -6.56
N MET A 231 -8.95 -7.71 -7.84
CA MET A 231 -9.71 -6.77 -8.66
C MET A 231 -11.13 -6.55 -8.10
N ASP A 232 -11.81 -7.63 -7.72
CA ASP A 232 -13.16 -7.56 -7.14
C ASP A 232 -13.14 -6.88 -5.77
N PHE A 233 -12.11 -7.11 -4.97
CA PHE A 233 -11.95 -6.41 -3.70
C PHE A 233 -11.82 -4.90 -3.89
N LEU A 234 -10.97 -4.42 -4.80
CA LEU A 234 -10.80 -3.00 -5.08
C LEU A 234 -12.13 -2.33 -5.44
N LYS A 235 -12.90 -2.94 -6.34
CA LYS A 235 -14.23 -2.45 -6.72
C LYS A 235 -15.20 -2.44 -5.54
N SER A 236 -15.15 -3.46 -4.69
CA SER A 236 -16.05 -3.62 -3.54
C SER A 236 -15.83 -2.59 -2.43
N ILE A 237 -14.69 -1.92 -2.41
CA ILE A 237 -14.36 -0.84 -1.46
C ILE A 237 -14.46 0.57 -2.08
N GLY A 238 -15.00 0.68 -3.30
CA GLY A 238 -15.27 1.95 -3.96
C GLY A 238 -14.14 2.50 -4.81
N VAL A 239 -13.13 1.69 -5.18
CA VAL A 239 -12.15 2.10 -6.20
C VAL A 239 -12.81 2.07 -7.58
N ASP A 240 -12.66 3.16 -8.35
CA ASP A 240 -13.27 3.30 -9.67
C ASP A 240 -12.72 2.24 -10.65
N GLY A 241 -13.58 1.30 -11.01
CA GLY A 241 -13.22 0.21 -11.93
C GLY A 241 -12.81 0.67 -13.34
N ASN A 242 -13.22 1.88 -13.78
CA ASN A 242 -12.83 2.43 -15.07
C ASN A 242 -11.36 2.92 -15.07
N LYS A 243 -10.79 3.16 -13.89
CA LYS A 243 -9.39 3.56 -13.70
C LYS A 243 -8.47 2.37 -13.40
N LEU A 244 -9.00 1.16 -13.38
CA LEU A 244 -8.25 -0.08 -13.11
C LEU A 244 -8.00 -0.84 -14.40
N ARG A 245 -6.78 -1.39 -14.54
CA ARG A 245 -6.44 -2.34 -15.59
C ARG A 245 -5.45 -3.39 -15.10
N PHE A 246 -5.41 -4.54 -15.79
CA PHE A 246 -4.32 -5.48 -15.63
C PHE A 246 -3.15 -5.14 -16.56
N ARG A 247 -1.93 -5.29 -16.06
CA ARG A 247 -0.69 -5.27 -16.84
C ARG A 247 0.07 -6.56 -16.57
N ASP A 248 0.02 -7.47 -17.53
CA ASP A 248 0.77 -8.71 -17.45
C ASP A 248 2.24 -8.43 -17.82
N HIS A 249 3.18 -8.97 -17.05
CA HIS A 249 4.60 -8.84 -17.31
C HIS A 249 5.03 -9.78 -18.44
N GLU A 250 5.84 -9.27 -19.38
CA GLU A 250 6.46 -10.10 -20.40
C GLU A 250 7.57 -10.97 -19.79
N ALA A 251 7.91 -12.07 -20.44
CA ALA A 251 8.91 -13.03 -19.94
C ALA A 251 10.26 -12.39 -19.57
N LYS A 252 10.66 -11.33 -20.27
CA LYS A 252 11.90 -10.58 -19.99
C LYS A 252 11.83 -9.65 -18.77
N GLU A 253 10.62 -9.32 -18.33
CA GLU A 253 10.35 -8.45 -17.18
C GLU A 253 10.18 -9.26 -15.89
N LEU A 254 9.96 -10.58 -15.99
CA LEU A 254 9.75 -11.43 -14.83
C LEU A 254 11.00 -11.45 -13.94
N SER A 255 10.77 -11.29 -12.65
CA SER A 255 11.78 -11.55 -11.65
C SER A 255 12.28 -13.00 -11.76
N PHE A 256 13.54 -13.25 -11.43
CA PHE A 256 14.19 -14.56 -11.53
C PHE A 256 13.51 -15.68 -10.72
N TYR A 257 12.65 -15.31 -9.75
CA TYR A 257 11.88 -16.23 -8.92
C TYR A 257 10.45 -16.45 -9.41
N SER A 258 10.00 -15.72 -10.41
CA SER A 258 8.60 -15.72 -10.86
C SER A 258 8.44 -16.38 -12.23
N ASN A 259 7.34 -17.15 -12.40
CA ASN A 259 6.94 -17.69 -13.71
C ASN A 259 5.69 -16.98 -14.28
N ALA A 260 5.04 -16.13 -13.51
CA ALA A 260 3.94 -15.26 -13.93
C ALA A 260 3.82 -14.07 -12.97
N THR A 261 3.69 -12.87 -13.50
CA THR A 261 3.44 -11.65 -12.72
C THR A 261 2.44 -10.77 -13.47
N THR A 262 1.51 -10.19 -12.73
CA THR A 262 0.58 -9.16 -13.23
C THR A 262 0.46 -8.05 -12.20
N ASP A 263 0.38 -6.82 -12.68
CA ASP A 263 -0.01 -5.69 -11.85
C ASP A 263 -1.48 -5.34 -12.09
N ILE A 264 -2.19 -4.97 -11.04
CA ILE A 264 -3.37 -4.15 -11.17
C ILE A 264 -2.87 -2.71 -11.10
N GLU A 265 -2.98 -1.99 -12.20
CA GLU A 265 -2.63 -0.57 -12.27
C GLU A 265 -3.87 0.30 -12.07
N PHE A 266 -3.66 1.46 -11.47
CA PHE A 266 -4.66 2.51 -11.33
C PHE A 266 -4.22 3.76 -12.10
N GLU A 267 -5.16 4.44 -12.73
CA GLU A 267 -4.93 5.71 -13.42
C GLU A 267 -4.87 6.86 -12.42
N PHE A 268 -3.64 7.18 -11.99
CA PHE A 268 -3.36 8.35 -11.17
C PHE A 268 -3.28 9.62 -12.03
N PRO A 269 -3.25 10.84 -11.45
CA PRO A 269 -3.13 12.08 -12.21
C PRO A 269 -1.86 12.19 -13.08
N TRP A 270 -0.84 11.41 -12.79
CA TRP A 270 0.42 11.34 -13.54
C TRP A 270 0.51 10.14 -14.47
N GLY A 271 -0.58 9.41 -14.69
CA GLY A 271 -0.67 8.22 -15.52
C GLY A 271 -0.88 6.92 -14.74
N TYR A 272 -0.92 5.81 -15.47
CA TYR A 272 -1.07 4.49 -14.85
C TYR A 272 0.14 4.16 -13.97
N GLY A 273 -0.14 3.64 -12.80
CA GLY A 273 0.87 3.18 -11.85
C GLY A 273 0.43 1.92 -11.15
N GLU A 274 1.39 1.08 -10.81
CA GLU A 274 1.19 -0.15 -10.06
C GLU A 274 0.50 0.14 -8.72
N LEU A 275 -0.68 -0.46 -8.54
CA LEU A 275 -1.43 -0.44 -7.29
C LEU A 275 -1.24 -1.74 -6.52
N TRP A 276 -1.33 -2.88 -7.20
CA TRP A 276 -1.28 -4.21 -6.60
C TRP A 276 -0.50 -5.17 -7.48
N GLY A 277 0.60 -5.72 -6.97
CA GLY A 277 1.34 -6.78 -7.64
C GLY A 277 0.80 -8.16 -7.27
N ILE A 278 0.67 -9.05 -8.24
CA ILE A 278 0.36 -10.46 -8.03
C ILE A 278 1.43 -11.27 -8.77
N ALA A 279 2.19 -12.10 -8.03
CA ALA A 279 3.28 -12.89 -8.58
C ALA A 279 3.13 -14.37 -8.24
N SER A 280 3.44 -15.24 -9.19
CA SER A 280 3.68 -16.66 -8.93
C SER A 280 5.18 -16.86 -8.71
N ARG A 281 5.58 -17.03 -7.45
CA ARG A 281 6.98 -17.07 -6.99
C ARG A 281 7.60 -18.48 -7.04
N THR A 282 6.85 -19.45 -7.54
CA THR A 282 7.24 -20.87 -7.52
C THR A 282 7.59 -21.33 -6.08
N ASN A 283 8.59 -22.18 -5.88
CA ASN A 283 9.10 -22.55 -4.55
C ASN A 283 10.38 -21.81 -4.17
N TYR A 284 10.71 -20.74 -4.88
CA TYR A 284 12.02 -20.09 -4.79
C TYR A 284 12.40 -19.72 -3.35
N ASP A 285 11.54 -18.97 -2.66
CA ASP A 285 11.84 -18.46 -1.32
C ASP A 285 12.00 -19.58 -0.29
N LEU A 286 11.07 -20.55 -0.29
CA LEU A 286 11.19 -21.70 0.62
C LEU A 286 12.45 -22.52 0.35
N ASN A 287 12.80 -22.70 -0.92
CA ASN A 287 14.03 -23.40 -1.31
C ASN A 287 15.27 -22.65 -0.84
N ALA A 288 15.34 -21.34 -1.12
CA ALA A 288 16.45 -20.50 -0.70
C ALA A 288 16.68 -20.53 0.82
N HIS A 289 15.60 -20.39 1.60
CA HIS A 289 15.69 -20.50 3.05
C HIS A 289 16.05 -21.90 3.53
N GLN A 290 15.51 -22.96 2.92
CA GLN A 290 15.86 -24.33 3.24
C GLN A 290 17.33 -24.62 2.96
N GLU A 291 17.85 -24.24 1.80
CA GLU A 291 19.22 -24.45 1.41
C GLU A 291 20.19 -23.68 2.30
N HIS A 292 19.87 -22.43 2.63
CA HIS A 292 20.74 -21.59 3.45
C HIS A 292 20.74 -22.01 4.94
N SER A 293 19.56 -22.20 5.53
CA SER A 293 19.40 -22.53 6.94
C SER A 293 19.61 -24.01 7.28
N LYS A 294 19.52 -24.90 6.28
CA LYS A 294 19.46 -26.37 6.44
C LYS A 294 18.21 -26.86 7.19
N ALA A 295 17.23 -25.99 7.43
CA ALA A 295 15.96 -26.38 8.02
C ALA A 295 15.07 -27.06 6.96
N ASN A 296 14.38 -28.13 7.30
CA ASN A 296 13.43 -28.79 6.39
C ASN A 296 12.13 -27.97 6.31
N LEU A 297 11.86 -27.36 5.17
CA LEU A 297 10.64 -26.60 4.88
C LEU A 297 9.64 -27.37 3.98
N GLU A 298 9.95 -28.62 3.58
CA GLU A 298 9.04 -29.45 2.79
C GLU A 298 7.70 -29.68 3.52
N TYR A 299 6.63 -29.63 2.76
CA TYR A 299 5.30 -30.06 3.21
C TYR A 299 5.11 -31.55 2.95
N LEU A 300 4.59 -32.27 3.93
CA LEU A 300 4.13 -33.64 3.77
C LEU A 300 2.63 -33.61 3.50
N ASP A 301 2.24 -34.00 2.30
CA ASP A 301 0.84 -34.08 1.91
C ASP A 301 0.18 -35.32 2.57
N PRO A 302 -0.83 -35.13 3.42
CA PRO A 302 -1.47 -36.24 4.10
C PRO A 302 -2.37 -37.09 3.18
N GLU A 303 -2.65 -36.64 1.94
CA GLU A 303 -3.52 -37.35 1.02
C GLU A 303 -2.77 -38.47 0.26
N ASP A 304 -1.52 -38.19 -0.14
CA ASP A 304 -0.72 -39.12 -0.95
C ASP A 304 0.66 -39.42 -0.33
N ASN A 305 0.97 -38.84 0.86
CA ASN A 305 2.25 -38.95 1.53
C ASN A 305 3.44 -38.40 0.71
N SER A 306 3.19 -37.62 -0.33
CA SER A 306 4.23 -36.94 -1.08
C SER A 306 4.87 -35.80 -0.25
N LYS A 307 6.14 -35.54 -0.53
CA LYS A 307 6.87 -34.40 0.08
C LYS A 307 7.28 -33.43 -1.02
N TYR A 308 6.99 -32.18 -0.79
CA TYR A 308 7.36 -31.11 -1.72
C TYR A 308 7.51 -29.76 -1.02
N LEU A 309 8.27 -28.86 -1.61
CA LEU A 309 8.21 -27.45 -1.27
C LEU A 309 7.00 -26.83 -1.98
N PRO A 310 6.03 -26.25 -1.25
CA PRO A 310 4.89 -25.59 -1.89
C PRO A 310 5.33 -24.50 -2.85
N TYR A 311 4.56 -24.30 -3.92
CA TYR A 311 4.65 -23.12 -4.75
C TYR A 311 3.84 -22.00 -4.11
N VAL A 312 4.19 -20.75 -4.41
CA VAL A 312 3.64 -19.57 -3.76
C VAL A 312 3.03 -18.62 -4.78
N VAL A 313 1.84 -18.15 -4.49
CA VAL A 313 1.23 -17.00 -5.18
C VAL A 313 1.13 -15.86 -4.19
N GLU A 314 1.70 -14.71 -4.55
CA GLU A 314 1.80 -13.51 -3.72
C GLU A 314 0.95 -12.37 -4.29
N PRO A 315 -0.20 -12.05 -3.73
CA PRO A 315 -0.82 -10.73 -3.85
C PRO A 315 -0.21 -9.76 -2.82
N SER A 316 0.43 -8.68 -3.29
CA SER A 316 1.06 -7.65 -2.45
C SER A 316 0.61 -6.25 -2.83
N VAL A 317 0.14 -5.47 -1.84
CA VAL A 317 -0.35 -4.10 -2.05
C VAL A 317 0.17 -3.15 -0.98
N GLY A 318 0.58 -1.95 -1.41
CA GLY A 318 0.93 -0.85 -0.51
C GLY A 318 -0.33 -0.15 0.02
N VAL A 319 -0.41 0.01 1.35
CA VAL A 319 -1.55 0.71 1.99
C VAL A 319 -1.66 2.14 1.49
N GLU A 320 -0.53 2.83 1.31
CA GLU A 320 -0.45 4.21 0.84
C GLU A 320 -0.96 4.38 -0.59
N ARG A 321 -0.61 3.44 -1.48
CA ARG A 321 -1.11 3.46 -2.88
C ARG A 321 -2.61 3.16 -2.92
N MET A 322 -3.09 2.23 -2.09
CA MET A 322 -4.52 1.96 -1.97
C MET A 322 -5.29 3.17 -1.41
N LEU A 323 -4.74 3.83 -0.39
CA LEU A 323 -5.33 5.07 0.15
C LEU A 323 -5.44 6.15 -0.92
N LEU A 324 -4.40 6.34 -1.75
CA LEU A 324 -4.44 7.28 -2.87
C LEU A 324 -5.50 6.90 -3.90
N SER A 325 -5.57 5.63 -4.30
CA SER A 325 -6.56 5.18 -5.30
C SER A 325 -7.99 5.35 -4.81
N VAL A 326 -8.24 5.09 -3.53
CA VAL A 326 -9.55 5.35 -2.89
C VAL A 326 -9.89 6.84 -2.91
N LEU A 327 -8.94 7.70 -2.51
CA LEU A 327 -9.17 9.16 -2.49
C LEU A 327 -9.36 9.74 -3.89
N PHE A 328 -8.59 9.30 -4.89
CA PHE A 328 -8.76 9.74 -6.28
C PHE A 328 -10.03 9.19 -6.93
N SER A 329 -10.53 8.06 -6.46
CA SER A 329 -11.82 7.53 -6.92
C SER A 329 -13.00 8.28 -6.29
N ALA A 330 -12.84 8.73 -5.04
CA ALA A 330 -13.89 9.39 -4.28
C ALA A 330 -13.95 10.92 -4.48
N TYR A 331 -12.90 11.52 -5.03
CA TYR A 331 -12.81 12.98 -5.18
C TYR A 331 -13.74 13.50 -6.27
N ASP A 332 -14.53 14.52 -5.92
CA ASP A 332 -15.40 15.25 -6.83
C ASP A 332 -15.41 16.75 -6.51
N GLU A 333 -15.71 17.57 -7.53
CA GLU A 333 -15.93 19.00 -7.42
C GLU A 333 -17.34 19.35 -7.93
N GLU A 334 -18.22 19.66 -7.00
CA GLU A 334 -19.59 20.04 -7.32
C GLU A 334 -19.73 21.57 -7.40
N THR A 335 -20.44 22.04 -8.42
CA THR A 335 -20.75 23.46 -8.58
C THR A 335 -22.21 23.69 -8.24
N ASN A 336 -22.48 24.57 -7.26
CA ASN A 336 -23.84 24.94 -6.91
C ASN A 336 -24.49 25.90 -7.93
N GLU A 337 -25.79 26.15 -7.81
CA GLU A 337 -26.51 27.06 -8.72
C GLU A 337 -25.96 28.49 -8.77
N LYS A 338 -25.18 28.91 -7.77
CA LYS A 338 -24.55 30.23 -7.68
C LYS A 338 -23.15 30.27 -8.30
N GLY A 339 -22.64 29.14 -8.79
CA GLY A 339 -21.32 29.00 -9.36
C GLY A 339 -20.20 28.80 -8.34
N ASP A 340 -20.51 28.57 -7.04
CA ASP A 340 -19.49 28.24 -6.05
C ASP A 340 -19.11 26.77 -6.17
N VAL A 341 -17.82 26.49 -6.26
CA VAL A 341 -17.28 25.12 -6.28
C VAL A 341 -17.10 24.61 -4.86
N ARG A 342 -17.50 23.37 -4.61
CA ARG A 342 -17.25 22.66 -3.35
C ARG A 342 -16.56 21.33 -3.62
N THR A 343 -15.64 20.97 -2.77
CA THR A 343 -15.01 19.63 -2.77
C THR A 343 -15.90 18.65 -2.02
N VAL A 344 -16.13 17.50 -2.63
CA VAL A 344 -16.86 16.37 -2.04
C VAL A 344 -16.01 15.11 -2.15
N LEU A 345 -16.00 14.28 -1.12
CA LEU A 345 -15.40 12.96 -1.15
C LEU A 345 -16.49 11.88 -1.04
N HIS A 346 -16.75 11.17 -2.12
CA HIS A 346 -17.71 10.05 -2.15
C HIS A 346 -17.06 8.75 -1.66
N LEU A 347 -16.62 8.74 -0.39
CA LEU A 347 -15.98 7.56 0.18
C LEU A 347 -17.00 6.44 0.42
N HIS A 348 -16.59 5.20 0.11
CA HIS A 348 -17.39 4.04 0.49
C HIS A 348 -17.58 4.02 2.01
N PRO A 349 -18.82 3.82 2.53
CA PRO A 349 -19.13 3.95 3.96
C PRO A 349 -18.25 3.10 4.87
N SER A 350 -17.81 1.91 4.42
CA SER A 350 -16.89 1.07 5.20
C SER A 350 -15.51 1.70 5.39
N LEU A 351 -15.08 2.58 4.48
CA LEU A 351 -13.76 3.21 4.52
C LEU A 351 -13.77 4.62 5.12
N ALA A 352 -14.91 5.33 5.09
CA ALA A 352 -15.02 6.69 5.59
C ALA A 352 -14.42 6.83 7.01
N PRO A 353 -13.59 7.86 7.28
CA PRO A 353 -13.00 8.10 8.61
C PRO A 353 -14.06 8.20 9.71
N TYR A 354 -15.06 9.04 9.49
CA TYR A 354 -16.27 9.09 10.30
C TYR A 354 -17.42 8.43 9.54
N LYS A 355 -18.14 7.54 10.20
CA LYS A 355 -19.29 6.85 9.61
C LYS A 355 -20.51 7.77 9.57
N LEU A 356 -20.61 8.65 10.55
CA LEU A 356 -21.67 9.63 10.64
C LEU A 356 -21.26 10.86 11.46
N ALA A 357 -21.95 11.97 11.23
CA ALA A 357 -21.81 13.22 11.98
C ALA A 357 -23.12 13.57 12.70
N VAL A 358 -23.03 14.04 13.94
CA VAL A 358 -24.18 14.55 14.70
C VAL A 358 -24.12 16.07 14.73
N LEU A 359 -25.14 16.72 14.17
CA LEU A 359 -25.19 18.15 13.88
C LEU A 359 -26.42 18.80 14.55
N PRO A 360 -26.30 19.46 15.72
CA PRO A 360 -27.45 20.19 16.30
C PRO A 360 -27.82 21.39 15.43
N LEU A 361 -29.06 21.53 14.97
CA LEU A 361 -29.49 22.65 14.13
C LEU A 361 -29.23 24.00 14.82
N ILE A 362 -29.69 24.12 16.05
CA ILE A 362 -29.47 25.30 16.92
C ILE A 362 -28.77 24.82 18.20
N LYS A 363 -27.52 25.24 18.41
CA LYS A 363 -26.73 24.82 19.58
C LYS A 363 -27.50 24.94 20.90
N LYS A 364 -28.08 26.10 21.17
CA LYS A 364 -28.77 26.39 22.44
C LYS A 364 -29.91 25.41 22.75
N ASN A 365 -30.63 24.95 21.74
CA ASN A 365 -31.85 24.15 21.90
C ASN A 365 -31.58 22.65 21.76
N HIS A 366 -30.63 22.25 20.90
CA HIS A 366 -30.51 20.88 20.45
C HIS A 366 -29.22 20.19 20.88
N ALA A 367 -28.25 20.93 21.48
CA ALA A 367 -26.95 20.37 21.83
C ALA A 367 -27.04 19.23 22.85
N GLU A 368 -27.95 19.31 23.85
CA GLU A 368 -28.12 18.27 24.85
C GLU A 368 -28.54 16.94 24.21
N LYS A 369 -29.57 16.98 23.34
CA LYS A 369 -30.05 15.79 22.63
C LYS A 369 -29.04 15.28 21.62
N ALA A 370 -28.33 16.16 20.96
CA ALA A 370 -27.26 15.79 20.02
C ALA A 370 -26.10 15.07 20.72
N ASN A 371 -25.71 15.53 21.91
CA ASN A 371 -24.70 14.83 22.73
C ASN A 371 -25.19 13.46 23.21
N GLU A 372 -26.45 13.33 23.61
CA GLU A 372 -27.07 12.05 24.00
C GLU A 372 -27.03 11.02 22.85
N ILE A 373 -27.35 11.47 21.62
CA ILE A 373 -27.26 10.67 20.40
C ILE A 373 -25.79 10.30 20.11
N PHE A 374 -24.86 11.27 20.20
CA PHE A 374 -23.44 11.04 20.06
C PHE A 374 -22.93 9.98 21.03
N ASP A 375 -23.21 10.12 22.33
CA ASP A 375 -22.77 9.19 23.38
C ASP A 375 -23.33 7.76 23.20
N THR A 376 -24.45 7.65 22.52
CA THR A 376 -25.06 6.35 22.20
C THR A 376 -24.34 5.70 21.00
N LEU A 377 -24.19 6.44 19.90
CA LEU A 377 -23.68 5.92 18.63
C LEU A 377 -22.15 5.75 18.61
N CYS A 378 -21.41 6.54 19.40
CA CYS A 378 -19.95 6.44 19.46
C CYS A 378 -19.46 5.09 20.05
N LYS A 379 -20.33 4.32 20.69
CA LYS A 379 -20.02 2.98 21.20
C LYS A 379 -19.86 1.94 20.08
N GLU A 380 -20.48 2.18 18.91
CA GLU A 380 -20.50 1.24 17.78
C GLU A 380 -19.78 1.78 16.55
N PHE A 381 -19.75 3.11 16.37
CA PHE A 381 -19.23 3.75 15.17
C PHE A 381 -18.20 4.83 15.49
N THR A 382 -17.25 5.04 14.60
CA THR A 382 -16.41 6.25 14.61
C THR A 382 -17.23 7.40 14.08
N ILE A 383 -17.57 8.36 14.95
CA ILE A 383 -18.47 9.47 14.64
C ILE A 383 -17.87 10.81 15.02
N THR A 384 -18.39 11.88 14.43
CA THR A 384 -18.00 13.24 14.77
C THR A 384 -19.21 14.07 15.25
N TYR A 385 -18.92 15.14 16.00
CA TYR A 385 -19.91 16.10 16.47
C TYR A 385 -19.47 17.50 16.07
N ASP A 386 -20.35 18.28 15.45
CA ASP A 386 -20.04 19.64 15.04
C ASP A 386 -21.22 20.58 15.30
N GLU A 387 -20.97 21.58 16.14
CA GLU A 387 -21.95 22.63 16.50
C GLU A 387 -21.48 24.02 16.06
N THR A 388 -20.35 24.12 15.32
CA THR A 388 -19.73 25.38 14.94
C THR A 388 -20.32 25.96 13.65
N ALA A 389 -20.52 27.30 13.59
CA ALA A 389 -21.12 28.01 12.46
C ALA A 389 -22.57 27.58 12.16
N ASN A 390 -23.09 27.87 10.97
CA ASN A 390 -24.43 27.45 10.54
C ASN A 390 -24.44 26.02 10.00
N ILE A 391 -25.64 25.43 9.90
CA ILE A 391 -25.81 24.03 9.51
C ILE A 391 -25.23 23.73 8.12
N GLY A 392 -25.42 24.60 7.12
CA GLY A 392 -24.89 24.40 5.77
C GLY A 392 -23.36 24.35 5.73
N LYS A 393 -22.64 25.10 6.60
CA LYS A 393 -21.18 25.00 6.71
C LYS A 393 -20.75 23.71 7.37
N ARG A 394 -21.57 23.14 8.28
CA ARG A 394 -21.29 21.84 8.91
C ARG A 394 -21.40 20.72 7.90
N TYR A 395 -22.45 20.69 7.10
CA TYR A 395 -22.60 19.74 6.00
C TYR A 395 -21.41 19.81 5.01
N ARG A 396 -21.08 21.03 4.55
CA ARG A 396 -19.92 21.22 3.66
C ARG A 396 -18.60 20.63 4.21
N ARG A 397 -18.39 20.72 5.54
CA ARG A 397 -17.20 20.11 6.15
C ARG A 397 -17.26 18.60 6.15
N GLN A 398 -18.44 18.01 6.31
CA GLN A 398 -18.61 16.56 6.27
C GLN A 398 -18.49 16.03 4.83
N ASP A 399 -19.06 16.72 3.85
CA ASP A 399 -18.89 16.40 2.43
C ASP A 399 -17.40 16.39 2.02
N ALA A 400 -16.67 17.42 2.45
CA ALA A 400 -15.24 17.56 2.12
C ALA A 400 -14.33 16.47 2.71
N ILE A 401 -14.78 15.74 3.73
CA ILE A 401 -14.04 14.66 4.36
C ILE A 401 -14.63 13.27 4.12
N GLY A 402 -15.73 13.21 3.37
CA GLY A 402 -16.36 11.95 2.95
C GLY A 402 -17.18 11.24 4.04
N THR A 403 -17.79 11.98 4.96
CA THR A 403 -18.71 11.42 5.95
C THR A 403 -20.04 11.04 5.27
N PRO A 404 -20.41 9.74 5.21
CA PRO A 404 -21.51 9.29 4.38
C PRO A 404 -22.89 9.61 4.96
N PHE A 405 -22.99 9.82 6.27
CA PHE A 405 -24.27 10.09 6.92
C PHE A 405 -24.17 11.27 7.90
N CYS A 406 -25.20 12.12 7.90
CA CYS A 406 -25.35 13.22 8.86
C CYS A 406 -26.67 13.11 9.60
N ILE A 407 -26.65 13.27 10.92
CA ILE A 407 -27.84 13.34 11.78
C ILE A 407 -28.01 14.80 12.19
N THR A 408 -29.01 15.49 11.61
CA THR A 408 -29.39 16.82 12.07
C THR A 408 -30.37 16.69 13.23
N VAL A 409 -30.02 17.28 14.37
CA VAL A 409 -30.89 17.31 15.56
C VAL A 409 -31.63 18.64 15.60
N ASP A 410 -32.93 18.60 15.43
CA ASP A 410 -33.86 19.75 15.37
C ASP A 410 -35.05 19.62 16.35
N ASP A 411 -36.02 20.51 16.22
CA ASP A 411 -37.24 20.49 17.08
C ASP A 411 -38.09 19.22 16.85
N ASN A 412 -38.08 18.65 15.64
CA ASN A 412 -38.77 17.39 15.35
C ASN A 412 -38.08 16.22 16.03
N THR A 413 -36.74 16.23 16.06
CA THR A 413 -35.95 15.21 16.79
C THR A 413 -36.25 15.24 18.30
N LEU A 414 -36.53 16.42 18.89
CA LEU A 414 -36.93 16.55 20.30
C LEU A 414 -38.32 15.97 20.57
N ALA A 415 -39.22 16.07 19.58
CA ALA A 415 -40.61 15.62 19.70
C ALA A 415 -40.80 14.13 19.33
N CYS A 416 -40.04 13.62 18.38
CA CYS A 416 -40.13 12.26 17.85
C CYS A 416 -38.74 11.67 17.61
N LEU A 417 -38.45 10.56 18.14
CA LEU A 417 -37.15 9.91 18.31
C LEU A 417 -36.33 9.56 17.07
N LEU A 418 -36.56 10.06 15.84
CA LEU A 418 -35.63 9.82 14.70
C LEU A 418 -35.97 10.61 13.43
N TYR A 419 -35.04 11.46 12.98
CA TYR A 419 -34.88 11.81 11.56
C TYR A 419 -33.40 11.69 11.14
N THR A 420 -33.14 10.86 10.18
CA THR A 420 -31.87 10.80 9.46
C THR A 420 -32.07 11.37 8.08
N SER A 421 -31.25 12.33 7.63
CA SER A 421 -31.14 12.69 6.22
C SER A 421 -29.82 12.20 5.67
N ASP A 422 -29.85 11.67 4.47
CA ASP A 422 -28.64 11.27 3.74
C ASP A 422 -27.93 12.53 3.24
N ALA A 423 -26.63 12.67 3.47
CA ALA A 423 -25.86 13.85 3.06
C ALA A 423 -25.72 13.99 1.51
N ALA A 424 -26.21 13.01 0.77
CA ALA A 424 -26.09 12.93 -0.68
C ALA A 424 -27.30 13.47 -1.48
N GLU A 425 -28.40 13.89 -0.83
CA GLU A 425 -29.66 14.25 -1.53
C GLU A 425 -30.07 15.73 -1.44
N GLU A 426 -29.22 16.65 -0.94
CA GLU A 426 -29.52 18.10 -0.98
C GLU A 426 -28.39 18.90 -1.65
#